data_1d84bfea7b7506eb006b88bfa4457535
#
_entry.id   1d84bfea7b7506eb006b88bfa4457535
#
_cell.length_a   1.000
_cell.length_b   1.000
_cell.length_c   1.000
_cell.angle_alpha   90.00
_cell.angle_beta   90.00
_cell.angle_gamma   90.00
#
_symmetry.space_group_name_H-M   'P 1'
#
loop_
_entity.id
_entity.type
_entity.pdbx_description
1 polymer ?
#
loop_
_entity_poly.entity_id
_entity_poly.type
_entity_poly.pdbx_seq_one_letter_code
_entity_poly.pdbx_strand_id
1 'polypeptide(L)'
;MSLHPHRPRLLAFDLDGTLILEASLSVPEATISALARLRRLDVQAAVVTGRDQPPPGVLAAAQPTAVATSNGGHIEINGQVHTSLRFSEAELAAVLGHRLGNARVIAFTPHAIYVDVPPGVTAPEWLARREHFPLSEAPAGEIIKVGFYHPEVASWRDELRSGGFGHLVFTGARLPYPEFLTVTPAGADKGAALSVIAEQLGVPMAQVTAFGDSDNDEAMLAVAGRAVQVGHLPLLAPYAHEQVERPELLGAYLHALADELEADGAVRGARQQTASGQDK
;
A
#
# COMPACT_ATOMS: atom_id res chain seq x y z
N MET A 1 -0.42 -7.05 35.00
CA MET A 1 0.20 -6.27 33.93
C MET A 1 -0.24 -6.92 32.63
N SER A 2 -0.95 -6.20 31.75
CA SER A 2 -1.39 -6.74 30.45
C SER A 2 -0.15 -6.92 29.57
N LEU A 3 0.09 -8.14 29.10
CA LEU A 3 1.27 -8.51 28.32
C LEU A 3 1.17 -8.10 26.84
N HIS A 4 0.08 -7.43 26.43
CA HIS A 4 -0.11 -6.99 25.05
C HIS A 4 -0.39 -5.47 24.99
N PRO A 5 0.65 -4.63 24.87
CA PRO A 5 0.51 -3.18 24.76
C PRO A 5 -0.17 -2.75 23.45
N HIS A 6 -0.31 -3.65 22.48
CA HIS A 6 -0.80 -3.34 21.12
C HIS A 6 -2.01 -4.20 20.76
N ARG A 7 -3.23 -3.68 20.97
CA ARG A 7 -4.45 -4.26 20.39
C ARG A 7 -4.74 -3.55 19.07
N PRO A 8 -4.59 -4.20 17.93
CA PRO A 8 -4.87 -3.56 16.65
C PRO A 8 -6.36 -3.27 16.51
N ARG A 9 -6.66 -2.11 15.93
CA ARG A 9 -7.99 -1.72 15.46
C ARG A 9 -8.03 -1.53 13.95
N LEU A 10 -6.86 -1.39 13.32
CA LEU A 10 -6.70 -1.29 11.88
C LEU A 10 -5.54 -2.17 11.43
N LEU A 11 -5.78 -3.00 10.43
CA LEU A 11 -4.78 -3.77 9.71
C LEU A 11 -4.62 -3.16 8.31
N ALA A 12 -3.44 -2.71 7.97
CA ALA A 12 -3.12 -2.14 6.66
C ALA A 12 -2.22 -3.10 5.88
N PHE A 13 -2.64 -3.46 4.69
CA PHE A 13 -1.94 -4.44 3.85
C PHE A 13 -1.46 -3.80 2.55
N ASP A 14 -0.20 -4.05 2.20
CA ASP A 14 0.14 -4.04 0.79
C ASP A 14 -0.60 -5.16 0.07
N LEU A 15 -0.66 -5.08 -1.23
CA LEU A 15 -1.41 -6.01 -2.06
C LEU A 15 -0.53 -7.14 -2.62
N ASP A 16 0.43 -6.79 -3.48
CA ASP A 16 1.23 -7.73 -4.24
C ASP A 16 2.38 -8.29 -3.40
N GLY A 17 2.47 -9.62 -3.26
CA GLY A 17 3.47 -10.22 -2.38
C GLY A 17 3.10 -10.19 -0.89
N THR A 18 2.01 -9.53 -0.53
CA THR A 18 1.51 -9.45 0.85
C THR A 18 0.11 -10.05 0.98
N LEU A 19 -0.93 -9.35 0.54
CA LEU A 19 -2.32 -9.82 0.65
C LEU A 19 -2.67 -10.85 -0.43
N ILE A 20 -2.05 -10.74 -1.59
CA ILE A 20 -2.14 -11.71 -2.69
C ILE A 20 -0.75 -12.21 -3.09
N LEU A 21 -0.70 -13.44 -3.59
CA LEU A 21 0.53 -13.99 -4.17
C LEU A 21 0.83 -13.30 -5.51
N GLU A 22 2.10 -13.09 -5.83
CA GLU A 22 2.52 -12.45 -7.09
C GLU A 22 1.90 -13.08 -8.35
N ALA A 23 1.75 -14.41 -8.36
CA ALA A 23 1.16 -15.17 -9.47
C ALA A 23 -0.38 -15.24 -9.43
N SER A 24 -1.02 -14.70 -8.39
CA SER A 24 -2.45 -14.80 -8.15
C SER A 24 -3.09 -13.42 -8.10
N LEU A 25 -4.29 -13.30 -8.67
CA LEU A 25 -5.12 -12.09 -8.51
C LEU A 25 -6.22 -12.28 -7.45
N SER A 26 -6.02 -13.22 -6.53
CA SER A 26 -7.00 -13.58 -5.50
C SER A 26 -6.36 -13.64 -4.12
N VAL A 27 -7.13 -13.27 -3.10
CA VAL A 27 -6.75 -13.43 -1.69
C VAL A 27 -6.91 -14.92 -1.30
N PRO A 28 -5.92 -15.53 -0.62
CA PRO A 28 -6.04 -16.90 -0.14
C PRO A 28 -7.24 -17.09 0.82
N GLU A 29 -7.93 -18.23 0.75
CA GLU A 29 -9.13 -18.52 1.55
C GLU A 29 -8.86 -18.42 3.06
N ALA A 30 -7.70 -18.87 3.53
CA ALA A 30 -7.30 -18.74 4.93
C ALA A 30 -7.20 -17.28 5.38
N THR A 31 -6.72 -16.40 4.50
CA THR A 31 -6.65 -14.96 4.76
C THR A 31 -8.04 -14.33 4.77
N ILE A 32 -8.92 -14.71 3.84
CA ILE A 32 -10.31 -14.24 3.78
C ILE A 32 -11.04 -14.60 5.09
N SER A 33 -10.94 -15.85 5.51
CA SER A 33 -11.62 -16.35 6.73
C SER A 33 -11.08 -15.65 8.00
N ALA A 34 -9.78 -15.42 8.07
CA ALA A 34 -9.16 -14.69 9.18
C ALA A 34 -9.60 -13.22 9.23
N LEU A 35 -9.63 -12.53 8.09
CA LEU A 35 -10.13 -11.15 7.99
C LEU A 35 -11.60 -11.04 8.39
N ALA A 36 -12.44 -11.99 7.98
CA ALA A 36 -13.84 -12.06 8.38
C ALA A 36 -14.01 -12.27 9.89
N ARG A 37 -13.12 -13.04 10.52
CA ARG A 37 -13.08 -13.25 11.96
C ARG A 37 -12.64 -11.98 12.71
N LEU A 38 -11.57 -11.34 12.27
CA LEU A 38 -11.04 -10.09 12.84
C LEU A 38 -12.06 -8.95 12.75
N ARG A 39 -12.81 -8.86 11.65
CA ARG A 39 -13.88 -7.88 11.50
C ARG A 39 -14.99 -8.04 12.54
N ARG A 40 -15.34 -9.28 12.94
CA ARG A 40 -16.28 -9.53 14.06
C ARG A 40 -15.73 -9.11 15.41
N LEU A 41 -14.43 -8.88 15.52
CA LEU A 41 -13.74 -8.35 16.70
C LEU A 41 -13.49 -6.83 16.61
N ASP A 42 -14.21 -6.14 15.73
CA ASP A 42 -14.09 -4.69 15.47
C ASP A 42 -12.71 -4.26 14.98
N VAL A 43 -12.00 -5.14 14.27
CA VAL A 43 -10.75 -4.81 13.59
C VAL A 43 -11.04 -4.48 12.14
N GLN A 44 -10.68 -3.26 11.73
CA GLN A 44 -10.86 -2.78 10.36
C GLN A 44 -9.68 -3.20 9.48
N ALA A 45 -9.89 -3.25 8.16
CA ALA A 45 -8.84 -3.51 7.19
C ALA A 45 -8.70 -2.34 6.21
N ALA A 46 -7.47 -2.05 5.79
CA ALA A 46 -7.14 -1.16 4.69
C ALA A 46 -6.23 -1.85 3.68
N VAL A 47 -6.38 -1.53 2.41
CA VAL A 47 -5.45 -1.92 1.34
C VAL A 47 -4.69 -0.69 0.89
N VAL A 48 -3.35 -0.75 0.90
CA VAL A 48 -2.46 0.37 0.54
C VAL A 48 -1.48 -0.14 -0.52
N THR A 49 -1.72 0.17 -1.79
CA THR A 49 -1.04 -0.47 -2.91
C THR A 49 -0.40 0.52 -3.89
N GLY A 50 0.68 0.06 -4.54
CA GLY A 50 1.26 0.75 -5.70
C GLY A 50 0.41 0.68 -6.96
N ARG A 51 -0.55 -0.26 -7.03
CA ARG A 51 -1.45 -0.36 -8.19
C ARG A 51 -2.34 0.88 -8.29
N ASP A 52 -2.71 1.22 -9.52
CA ASP A 52 -3.73 2.23 -9.80
C ASP A 52 -5.15 1.68 -9.56
N GLN A 53 -5.36 0.39 -9.82
CA GLN A 53 -6.62 -0.31 -9.59
C GLN A 53 -6.36 -1.71 -9.01
N PRO A 54 -6.76 -1.96 -7.77
CA PRO A 54 -6.77 -3.32 -7.22
C PRO A 54 -7.78 -4.19 -7.97
N PRO A 55 -7.52 -5.50 -8.14
CA PRO A 55 -8.50 -6.40 -8.75
C PRO A 55 -9.82 -6.39 -7.96
N PRO A 56 -11.00 -6.27 -8.62
CA PRO A 56 -12.29 -6.21 -7.92
C PRO A 56 -12.55 -7.41 -7.00
N GLY A 57 -12.11 -8.60 -7.38
CA GLY A 57 -12.23 -9.81 -6.56
C GLY A 57 -11.46 -9.74 -5.25
N VAL A 58 -10.33 -9.02 -5.22
CA VAL A 58 -9.54 -8.80 -4.00
C VAL A 58 -10.27 -7.90 -3.03
N LEU A 59 -10.83 -6.79 -3.51
CA LEU A 59 -11.60 -5.87 -2.67
C LEU A 59 -12.87 -6.53 -2.11
N ALA A 60 -13.55 -7.34 -2.94
CA ALA A 60 -14.73 -8.09 -2.49
C ALA A 60 -14.38 -9.12 -1.40
N ALA A 61 -13.22 -9.79 -1.51
CA ALA A 61 -12.76 -10.77 -0.54
C ALA A 61 -12.25 -10.13 0.76
N ALA A 62 -11.39 -9.13 0.67
CA ALA A 62 -10.81 -8.46 1.83
C ALA A 62 -11.81 -7.54 2.54
N GLN A 63 -12.79 -6.97 1.82
CA GLN A 63 -13.78 -5.99 2.31
C GLN A 63 -13.13 -4.87 3.12
N PRO A 64 -12.16 -4.14 2.57
CA PRO A 64 -11.46 -3.10 3.29
C PRO A 64 -12.37 -1.90 3.55
N THR A 65 -12.20 -1.24 4.71
CA THR A 65 -12.84 0.03 5.03
C THR A 65 -12.22 1.19 4.25
N ALA A 66 -10.92 1.08 3.93
CA ALA A 66 -10.18 2.07 3.15
C ALA A 66 -9.28 1.42 2.11
N VAL A 67 -9.12 2.11 0.98
CA VAL A 67 -8.24 1.71 -0.12
C VAL A 67 -7.38 2.91 -0.53
N ALA A 68 -6.08 2.76 -0.49
CA ALA A 68 -5.15 3.72 -1.06
C ALA A 68 -4.45 3.09 -2.27
N THR A 69 -4.54 3.74 -3.41
CA THR A 69 -3.94 3.32 -4.68
C THR A 69 -2.82 4.27 -5.11
N SER A 70 -2.06 3.87 -6.12
CA SER A 70 -0.96 4.68 -6.67
C SER A 70 0.02 5.15 -5.58
N ASN A 71 0.44 4.23 -4.70
CA ASN A 71 1.32 4.51 -3.54
C ASN A 71 0.76 5.57 -2.58
N GLY A 72 -0.55 5.70 -2.46
CA GLY A 72 -1.19 6.70 -1.61
C GLY A 72 -1.59 7.99 -2.34
N GLY A 73 -1.40 8.07 -3.65
CA GLY A 73 -1.83 9.21 -4.46
C GLY A 73 -3.35 9.37 -4.53
N HIS A 74 -4.11 8.30 -4.32
CA HIS A 74 -5.57 8.31 -4.31
C HIS A 74 -6.09 7.45 -3.16
N ILE A 75 -6.92 8.04 -2.29
CA ILE A 75 -7.43 7.38 -1.08
C ILE A 75 -8.96 7.42 -1.09
N GLU A 76 -9.57 6.25 -0.94
CA GLU A 76 -10.99 6.07 -0.72
C GLU A 76 -11.24 5.51 0.68
N ILE A 77 -12.25 6.04 1.38
CA ILE A 77 -12.68 5.58 2.70
C ILE A 77 -14.19 5.35 2.66
N ASN A 78 -14.64 4.17 3.04
CA ASN A 78 -16.04 3.75 2.93
C ASN A 78 -16.62 3.95 1.51
N GLY A 79 -15.80 3.73 0.47
CA GLY A 79 -16.19 3.89 -0.93
C GLY A 79 -16.34 5.34 -1.41
N GLN A 80 -15.89 6.31 -0.63
CA GLN A 80 -15.86 7.72 -1.02
C GLN A 80 -14.44 8.22 -1.14
N VAL A 81 -14.17 8.98 -2.21
CA VAL A 81 -12.87 9.61 -2.43
C VAL A 81 -12.62 10.64 -1.33
N HIS A 82 -11.57 10.44 -0.56
CA HIS A 82 -11.12 11.37 0.47
C HIS A 82 -9.99 12.27 -0.04
N THR A 83 -8.99 11.69 -0.71
CA THR A 83 -7.79 12.40 -1.17
C THR A 83 -7.42 11.93 -2.57
N SER A 84 -7.02 12.89 -3.42
CA SER A 84 -6.41 12.59 -4.71
C SER A 84 -5.29 13.62 -4.95
N LEU A 85 -4.05 13.23 -4.68
CA LEU A 85 -2.86 14.05 -4.88
C LEU A 85 -2.46 14.01 -6.36
N ARG A 86 -2.24 15.17 -6.94
CA ARG A 86 -1.94 15.34 -8.37
C ARG A 86 -0.67 16.14 -8.55
N PHE A 87 0.04 15.86 -9.62
CA PHE A 87 1.10 16.75 -10.07
C PHE A 87 0.50 18.10 -10.47
N SER A 88 1.17 19.19 -10.16
CA SER A 88 0.98 20.42 -10.90
C SER A 88 1.45 20.24 -12.36
N GLU A 89 0.92 21.02 -13.28
CA GLU A 89 1.34 20.98 -14.69
C GLU A 89 2.85 21.23 -14.85
N ALA A 90 3.40 22.13 -14.05
CA ALA A 90 4.82 22.45 -14.05
C ALA A 90 5.69 21.27 -13.56
N GLU A 91 5.30 20.60 -12.48
CA GLU A 91 5.99 19.41 -11.97
C GLU A 91 5.94 18.26 -12.97
N LEU A 92 4.75 17.99 -13.53
CA LEU A 92 4.60 16.95 -14.54
C LEU A 92 5.45 17.20 -15.78
N ALA A 93 5.41 18.44 -16.32
CA ALA A 93 6.22 18.82 -17.47
C ALA A 93 7.71 18.69 -17.19
N ALA A 94 8.15 19.09 -16.01
CA ALA A 94 9.54 18.96 -15.59
C ALA A 94 9.97 17.51 -15.44
N VAL A 95 9.18 16.65 -14.77
CA VAL A 95 9.47 15.22 -14.63
C VAL A 95 9.51 14.54 -16.00
N LEU A 96 8.56 14.80 -16.89
CA LEU A 96 8.54 14.24 -18.25
C LEU A 96 9.67 14.78 -19.11
N GLY A 97 10.09 16.04 -18.93
CA GLY A 97 11.21 16.67 -19.62
C GLY A 97 12.58 16.07 -19.27
N HIS A 98 12.72 15.49 -18.08
CA HIS A 98 13.95 14.83 -17.62
C HIS A 98 14.02 13.34 -17.93
N ARG A 99 13.04 12.79 -18.61
CA ARG A 99 13.03 11.35 -18.92
C ARG A 99 14.18 10.94 -19.83
N LEU A 100 14.66 9.72 -19.68
CA LEU A 100 15.57 9.08 -20.62
C LEU A 100 14.86 8.90 -21.98
N GLY A 101 15.53 9.21 -23.10
CA GLY A 101 14.90 9.33 -24.42
C GLY A 101 14.20 8.08 -24.93
N ASN A 102 14.64 6.88 -24.48
CA ASN A 102 14.05 5.59 -24.83
C ASN A 102 13.29 4.93 -23.66
N ALA A 103 13.02 5.66 -22.60
CA ALA A 103 12.22 5.14 -21.50
C ALA A 103 10.77 4.93 -21.91
N ARG A 104 10.17 3.81 -21.54
CA ARG A 104 8.72 3.65 -21.56
C ARG A 104 8.14 4.50 -20.43
N VAL A 105 7.15 5.30 -20.71
CA VAL A 105 6.49 6.17 -19.74
C VAL A 105 5.03 5.80 -19.65
N ILE A 106 4.54 5.64 -18.43
CA ILE A 106 3.15 5.33 -18.15
C ILE A 106 2.65 6.31 -17.09
N ALA A 107 1.71 7.17 -17.46
CA ALA A 107 1.06 8.12 -16.56
C ALA A 107 -0.34 7.61 -16.17
N PHE A 108 -0.74 7.89 -14.96
CA PHE A 108 -2.00 7.40 -14.39
C PHE A 108 -2.83 8.56 -13.84
N THR A 109 -4.10 8.56 -14.20
CA THR A 109 -5.15 9.23 -13.44
C THR A 109 -5.87 8.19 -12.56
N PRO A 110 -6.83 8.55 -11.69
CA PRO A 110 -7.64 7.57 -10.98
C PRO A 110 -8.43 6.62 -11.90
N HIS A 111 -8.67 7.01 -13.17
CA HIS A 111 -9.60 6.30 -14.05
C HIS A 111 -8.99 5.81 -15.36
N ALA A 112 -7.82 6.31 -15.76
CA ALA A 112 -7.23 6.03 -17.07
C ALA A 112 -5.69 5.91 -17.00
N ILE A 113 -5.15 5.24 -18.02
CA ILE A 113 -3.71 5.03 -18.21
C ILE A 113 -3.31 5.70 -19.53
N TYR A 114 -2.19 6.40 -19.51
CA TYR A 114 -1.62 7.08 -20.67
C TYR A 114 -0.19 6.60 -20.85
N VAL A 115 0.18 6.26 -22.07
CA VAL A 115 1.45 5.58 -22.35
C VAL A 115 2.23 6.25 -23.48
N ASP A 116 3.55 6.23 -23.34
CA ASP A 116 4.50 6.47 -24.41
C ASP A 116 5.49 5.29 -24.44
N VAL A 117 5.43 4.50 -25.51
CA VAL A 117 6.33 3.38 -25.75
C VAL A 117 7.16 3.72 -26.98
N PRO A 118 8.46 4.00 -26.83
CA PRO A 118 9.33 4.33 -27.97
C PRO A 118 9.37 3.23 -29.03
N PRO A 119 9.58 3.56 -30.30
CA PRO A 119 9.71 2.58 -31.38
C PRO A 119 10.78 1.51 -31.05
N GLY A 120 10.44 0.24 -31.26
CA GLY A 120 11.33 -0.89 -31.00
C GLY A 120 11.42 -1.33 -29.54
N VAL A 121 10.70 -0.67 -28.62
CA VAL A 121 10.60 -1.05 -27.21
C VAL A 121 9.30 -1.82 -27.00
N THR A 122 9.38 -2.96 -26.27
CA THR A 122 8.20 -3.77 -25.96
C THR A 122 7.43 -3.19 -24.78
N ALA A 123 6.12 -3.03 -24.93
CA ALA A 123 5.25 -2.66 -23.83
C ALA A 123 5.21 -3.78 -22.75
N PRO A 124 5.00 -3.45 -21.46
CA PRO A 124 4.77 -4.47 -20.43
C PRO A 124 3.56 -5.35 -20.76
N GLU A 125 3.66 -6.65 -20.51
CA GLU A 125 2.58 -7.61 -20.87
C GLU A 125 1.22 -7.25 -20.22
N TRP A 126 1.24 -6.77 -18.98
CA TRP A 126 0.02 -6.37 -18.28
C TRP A 126 -0.71 -5.20 -18.94
N LEU A 127 0.05 -4.30 -19.62
CA LEU A 127 -0.52 -3.14 -20.32
C LEU A 127 -1.33 -3.57 -21.56
N ALA A 128 -0.92 -4.63 -22.24
CA ALA A 128 -1.64 -5.16 -23.41
C ALA A 128 -3.07 -5.65 -23.07
N ARG A 129 -3.35 -5.90 -21.79
CA ARG A 129 -4.66 -6.35 -21.29
C ARG A 129 -5.54 -5.23 -20.74
N ARG A 130 -5.08 -3.97 -20.83
CA ARG A 130 -5.76 -2.81 -20.25
C ARG A 130 -5.97 -1.75 -21.30
N GLU A 131 -7.12 -1.09 -21.24
CA GLU A 131 -7.37 0.10 -22.05
C GLU A 131 -6.38 1.21 -21.66
N HIS A 132 -5.76 1.82 -22.63
CA HIS A 132 -4.82 2.91 -22.43
C HIS A 132 -4.82 3.87 -23.65
N PHE A 133 -4.38 5.08 -23.41
CA PHE A 133 -4.37 6.18 -24.36
C PHE A 133 -2.94 6.66 -24.62
N PRO A 134 -2.66 7.37 -25.72
CA PRO A 134 -1.38 8.04 -25.93
C PRO A 134 -1.05 9.02 -24.80
N LEU A 135 0.22 9.06 -24.36
CA LEU A 135 0.66 10.00 -23.31
C LEU A 135 0.40 11.47 -23.69
N SER A 136 0.42 11.80 -24.99
CA SER A 136 0.10 13.14 -25.49
C SER A 136 -1.33 13.60 -25.21
N GLU A 137 -2.23 12.67 -24.90
CA GLU A 137 -3.63 12.94 -24.54
C GLU A 137 -3.85 13.02 -23.03
N ALA A 138 -2.78 12.84 -22.22
CA ALA A 138 -2.90 12.84 -20.77
C ALA A 138 -3.32 14.22 -20.25
N PRO A 139 -4.38 14.30 -19.41
CA PRO A 139 -4.80 15.55 -18.79
C PRO A 139 -3.82 15.96 -17.71
N ALA A 140 -2.96 16.94 -18.00
CA ALA A 140 -1.82 17.32 -17.13
C ALA A 140 -2.22 17.57 -15.65
N GLY A 141 -3.38 18.19 -15.40
CA GLY A 141 -3.89 18.47 -14.05
C GLY A 141 -4.54 17.29 -13.34
N GLU A 142 -4.55 16.08 -13.93
CA GLU A 142 -5.19 14.90 -13.32
C GLU A 142 -4.23 13.74 -13.04
N ILE A 143 -2.95 13.88 -13.41
CA ILE A 143 -1.97 12.81 -13.23
C ILE A 143 -1.58 12.67 -11.75
N ILE A 144 -1.74 11.46 -11.22
CA ILE A 144 -1.44 11.10 -9.83
C ILE A 144 -0.17 10.25 -9.68
N LYS A 145 0.29 9.64 -10.76
CA LYS A 145 1.48 8.77 -10.78
C LYS A 145 2.08 8.71 -12.17
N VAL A 146 3.41 8.66 -12.25
CA VAL A 146 4.15 8.37 -13.49
C VAL A 146 5.12 7.22 -13.23
N GLY A 147 5.10 6.21 -14.09
CA GLY A 147 6.03 5.08 -14.10
C GLY A 147 7.00 5.17 -15.27
N PHE A 148 8.26 4.86 -15.04
CA PHE A 148 9.32 4.84 -16.03
C PHE A 148 10.00 3.48 -16.04
N TYR A 149 10.17 2.90 -17.25
CA TYR A 149 10.90 1.64 -17.44
C TYR A 149 12.14 1.91 -18.27
N HIS A 150 13.30 1.74 -17.65
CA HIS A 150 14.60 1.86 -18.32
C HIS A 150 15.70 1.26 -17.43
N PRO A 151 16.75 0.61 -17.99
CA PRO A 151 17.84 0.04 -17.20
C PRO A 151 18.59 1.05 -16.32
N GLU A 152 18.59 2.33 -16.68
CA GLU A 152 19.34 3.40 -15.99
C GLU A 152 18.45 4.28 -15.08
N VAL A 153 17.23 3.85 -14.74
CA VAL A 153 16.32 4.66 -13.92
C VAL A 153 16.85 4.98 -12.53
N ALA A 154 17.77 4.17 -11.99
CA ALA A 154 18.37 4.44 -10.68
C ALA A 154 19.24 5.71 -10.70
N SER A 155 20.11 5.86 -11.71
CA SER A 155 20.93 7.08 -11.90
C SER A 155 20.05 8.29 -12.14
N TRP A 156 19.07 8.14 -13.00
CA TRP A 156 18.12 9.20 -13.33
C TRP A 156 17.28 9.66 -12.13
N ARG A 157 16.84 8.73 -11.26
CA ARG A 157 16.18 9.05 -9.98
C ARG A 157 17.04 9.96 -9.11
N ASP A 158 18.35 9.65 -9.03
CA ASP A 158 19.28 10.40 -8.18
C ASP A 158 19.56 11.80 -8.78
N GLU A 159 19.60 11.92 -10.09
CA GLU A 159 19.67 13.20 -10.82
C GLU A 159 18.42 14.06 -10.55
N LEU A 160 17.23 13.50 -10.66
CA LEU A 160 15.99 14.21 -10.36
C LEU A 160 15.94 14.72 -8.92
N ARG A 161 16.34 13.88 -7.95
CA ARG A 161 16.37 14.26 -6.54
C ARG A 161 17.32 15.43 -6.28
N SER A 162 18.50 15.41 -6.87
CA SER A 162 19.50 16.48 -6.74
C SER A 162 19.15 17.72 -7.58
N GLY A 163 18.39 17.56 -8.65
CA GLY A 163 17.98 18.62 -9.59
C GLY A 163 16.77 19.45 -9.15
N GLY A 164 16.32 19.37 -7.87
CA GLY A 164 15.24 20.20 -7.34
C GLY A 164 13.88 19.48 -7.20
N PHE A 165 13.78 18.20 -7.58
CA PHE A 165 12.57 17.38 -7.44
C PHE A 165 12.55 16.52 -6.17
N GLY A 166 13.42 16.80 -5.21
CA GLY A 166 13.50 16.07 -3.95
C GLY A 166 12.24 16.08 -3.08
N HIS A 167 11.28 16.95 -3.38
CA HIS A 167 9.96 16.99 -2.73
C HIS A 167 8.99 15.94 -3.27
N LEU A 168 9.23 15.39 -4.47
CA LEU A 168 8.45 14.30 -5.04
C LEU A 168 8.83 12.97 -4.38
N VAL A 169 7.92 12.00 -4.43
CA VAL A 169 8.16 10.65 -3.90
C VAL A 169 8.62 9.74 -5.03
N PHE A 170 9.72 9.02 -4.80
CA PHE A 170 10.32 8.09 -5.75
C PHE A 170 10.36 6.70 -5.13
N THR A 171 9.72 5.74 -5.78
CA THR A 171 9.72 4.33 -5.39
C THR A 171 10.19 3.45 -6.55
N GLY A 172 10.83 2.33 -6.25
CA GLY A 172 11.47 1.47 -7.25
C GLY A 172 12.90 1.89 -7.59
N ALA A 173 13.39 1.45 -8.75
CA ALA A 173 14.79 1.52 -9.14
C ALA A 173 15.73 0.83 -8.14
N ARG A 174 15.23 -0.23 -7.48
CA ARG A 174 15.90 -1.10 -6.49
C ARG A 174 15.44 -2.54 -6.74
N LEU A 175 16.10 -3.51 -6.13
CA LEU A 175 15.60 -4.88 -6.12
C LEU A 175 14.21 -4.96 -5.46
N PRO A 176 13.28 -5.75 -5.98
CA PRO A 176 13.41 -6.68 -7.12
C PRO A 176 13.22 -6.07 -8.52
N TYR A 177 12.84 -4.78 -8.63
CA TYR A 177 12.51 -4.11 -9.91
C TYR A 177 13.47 -2.95 -10.23
N PRO A 178 14.77 -3.21 -10.51
CA PRO A 178 15.77 -2.16 -10.67
C PRO A 178 15.55 -1.26 -11.90
N GLU A 179 14.82 -1.73 -12.89
CA GLU A 179 14.53 -1.02 -14.15
C GLU A 179 13.16 -0.29 -14.15
N PHE A 180 12.48 -0.28 -13.01
CA PHE A 180 11.21 0.42 -12.87
C PHE A 180 11.29 1.49 -11.79
N LEU A 181 10.90 2.72 -12.14
CA LEU A 181 10.79 3.85 -11.23
C LEU A 181 9.38 4.40 -11.26
N THR A 182 8.79 4.56 -10.11
CA THR A 182 7.55 5.31 -9.93
C THR A 182 7.85 6.67 -9.32
N VAL A 183 7.24 7.71 -9.87
CA VAL A 183 7.24 9.07 -9.32
C VAL A 183 5.81 9.45 -8.99
N THR A 184 5.60 9.95 -7.78
CA THR A 184 4.30 10.45 -7.30
C THR A 184 4.46 11.85 -6.71
N PRO A 185 3.39 12.65 -6.63
CA PRO A 185 3.41 13.97 -6.01
C PRO A 185 3.92 13.95 -4.56
N ALA A 186 4.31 15.09 -4.05
CA ALA A 186 4.69 15.25 -2.65
C ALA A 186 3.59 14.72 -1.72
N GLY A 187 3.96 13.93 -0.72
CA GLY A 187 3.04 13.32 0.22
C GLY A 187 2.27 12.09 -0.29
N ALA A 188 2.47 11.68 -1.54
CA ALA A 188 1.88 10.46 -2.09
C ALA A 188 2.80 9.25 -1.86
N ASP A 189 2.89 8.81 -0.62
CA ASP A 189 3.54 7.56 -0.21
C ASP A 189 2.62 6.73 0.69
N LYS A 190 2.93 5.44 0.87
CA LYS A 190 2.07 4.52 1.63
C LYS A 190 2.00 4.87 3.12
N GLY A 191 3.03 5.51 3.70
CA GLY A 191 3.05 5.92 5.10
C GLY A 191 2.14 7.13 5.35
N ALA A 192 2.22 8.15 4.46
CA ALA A 192 1.33 9.29 4.50
C ALA A 192 -0.13 8.86 4.31
N ALA A 193 -0.39 7.95 3.34
CA ALA A 193 -1.73 7.40 3.11
C ALA A 193 -2.27 6.66 4.34
N LEU A 194 -1.44 5.82 4.98
CA LEU A 194 -1.84 5.11 6.19
C LEU A 194 -2.16 6.06 7.33
N SER A 195 -1.39 7.15 7.48
CA SER A 195 -1.64 8.17 8.50
C SER A 195 -2.99 8.86 8.28
N VAL A 196 -3.30 9.25 7.04
CA VAL A 196 -4.61 9.83 6.67
C VAL A 196 -5.74 8.84 6.96
N ILE A 197 -5.60 7.58 6.54
CA ILE A 197 -6.62 6.54 6.78
C ILE A 197 -6.86 6.35 8.28
N ALA A 198 -5.80 6.21 9.08
CA ALA A 198 -5.91 6.01 10.52
C ALA A 198 -6.59 7.20 11.21
N GLU A 199 -6.23 8.43 10.83
CA GLU A 199 -6.86 9.66 11.35
C GLU A 199 -8.36 9.69 11.03
N GLN A 200 -8.74 9.44 9.78
CA GLN A 200 -10.15 9.48 9.35
C GLN A 200 -11.00 8.38 9.98
N LEU A 201 -10.41 7.23 10.28
CA LEU A 201 -11.08 6.13 10.99
C LEU A 201 -11.04 6.30 12.53
N GLY A 202 -10.41 7.34 13.05
CA GLY A 202 -10.27 7.58 14.49
C GLY A 202 -9.45 6.48 15.19
N VAL A 203 -8.44 5.93 14.49
CA VAL A 203 -7.56 4.88 15.02
C VAL A 203 -6.19 5.46 15.31
N PRO A 204 -5.74 5.50 16.57
CA PRO A 204 -4.36 5.90 16.88
C PRO A 204 -3.34 5.00 16.18
N MET A 205 -2.25 5.58 15.65
CA MET A 205 -1.20 4.80 14.98
C MET A 205 -0.65 3.65 15.85
N ALA A 206 -0.60 3.83 17.16
CA ALA A 206 -0.24 2.76 18.10
C ALA A 206 -1.17 1.53 18.03
N GLN A 207 -2.35 1.63 17.42
CA GLN A 207 -3.32 0.55 17.21
C GLN A 207 -3.43 0.13 15.74
N VAL A 208 -2.48 0.52 14.91
CA VAL A 208 -2.36 0.14 13.51
C VAL A 208 -1.29 -0.94 13.38
N THR A 209 -1.61 -2.04 12.72
CA THR A 209 -0.63 -3.04 12.26
C THR A 209 -0.53 -2.95 10.74
N ALA A 210 0.67 -2.79 10.21
CA ALA A 210 0.93 -2.73 8.77
C ALA A 210 1.71 -3.96 8.30
N PHE A 211 1.38 -4.44 7.10
CA PHE A 211 1.98 -5.59 6.43
C PHE A 211 2.50 -5.20 5.06
N GLY A 212 3.75 -5.51 4.76
CA GLY A 212 4.37 -5.17 3.47
C GLY A 212 5.60 -6.01 3.18
N ASP A 213 5.99 -6.10 1.91
CA ASP A 213 7.06 -6.97 1.40
C ASP A 213 8.09 -6.26 0.52
N SER A 214 7.79 -5.06 0.01
CA SER A 214 8.62 -4.37 -0.98
C SER A 214 9.06 -2.97 -0.57
N ASP A 215 9.89 -2.32 -1.39
CA ASP A 215 10.55 -1.05 -1.05
C ASP A 215 9.57 0.13 -0.84
N ASN A 216 8.42 0.09 -1.49
CA ASN A 216 7.38 1.12 -1.31
C ASN A 216 6.59 0.97 0.00
N ASP A 217 6.82 -0.11 0.77
CA ASP A 217 6.22 -0.33 2.09
C ASP A 217 7.03 0.27 3.23
N GLU A 218 8.29 0.66 2.97
CA GLU A 218 9.21 1.23 3.98
C GLU A 218 8.53 2.33 4.81
N ALA A 219 7.92 3.32 4.14
CA ALA A 219 7.24 4.42 4.80
C ALA A 219 6.02 3.96 5.63
N MET A 220 5.26 2.98 5.14
CA MET A 220 4.09 2.44 5.84
C MET A 220 4.50 1.66 7.09
N LEU A 221 5.51 0.80 6.98
CA LEU A 221 6.03 0.04 8.12
C LEU A 221 6.66 0.97 9.17
N ALA A 222 7.35 2.03 8.74
CA ALA A 222 8.00 2.99 9.64
C ALA A 222 7.02 3.75 10.54
N VAL A 223 5.79 4.03 10.09
CA VAL A 223 4.80 4.83 10.86
C VAL A 223 3.84 3.96 11.67
N ALA A 224 3.68 2.69 11.33
CA ALA A 224 2.75 1.80 12.01
C ALA A 224 3.18 1.50 13.45
N GLY A 225 2.20 1.40 14.36
CA GLY A 225 2.46 0.99 15.75
C GLY A 225 2.98 -0.44 15.87
N ARG A 226 2.62 -1.31 14.93
CA ARG A 226 3.20 -2.65 14.74
C ARG A 226 3.44 -2.88 13.25
N ALA A 227 4.64 -3.20 12.87
CA ALA A 227 5.05 -3.47 11.49
C ALA A 227 5.40 -4.94 11.33
N VAL A 228 4.83 -5.58 10.32
CA VAL A 228 5.04 -6.99 9.98
C VAL A 228 5.58 -7.05 8.56
N GLN A 229 6.81 -7.47 8.41
CA GLN A 229 7.40 -7.75 7.12
C GLN A 229 6.87 -9.09 6.60
N VAL A 230 6.41 -9.12 5.35
CA VAL A 230 6.13 -10.36 4.62
C VAL A 230 7.33 -10.65 3.71
N GLY A 231 7.82 -11.90 3.71
CA GLY A 231 9.07 -12.22 3.00
C GLY A 231 10.34 -11.76 3.74
N HIS A 232 11.43 -11.58 2.99
CA HIS A 232 12.78 -11.39 3.55
C HIS A 232 13.57 -10.24 2.93
N LEU A 233 12.92 -9.17 2.48
CA LEU A 233 13.65 -8.04 1.90
C LEU A 233 14.48 -7.32 2.99
N PRO A 234 15.82 -7.29 2.91
CA PRO A 234 16.68 -6.71 3.94
C PRO A 234 16.40 -5.23 4.20
N LEU A 235 15.90 -4.50 3.19
CA LEU A 235 15.55 -3.10 3.28
C LEU A 235 14.48 -2.84 4.36
N LEU A 236 13.55 -3.77 4.57
CA LEU A 236 12.43 -3.62 5.49
C LEU A 236 12.75 -4.07 6.92
N ALA A 237 13.80 -4.89 7.10
CA ALA A 237 14.16 -5.42 8.40
C ALA A 237 14.33 -4.36 9.52
N PRO A 238 14.87 -3.14 9.27
CA PRO A 238 14.99 -2.12 10.30
C PRO A 238 13.65 -1.58 10.82
N TYR A 239 12.57 -1.73 10.08
CA TYR A 239 11.23 -1.23 10.42
C TYR A 239 10.32 -2.32 10.99
N ALA A 240 10.61 -3.59 10.69
CA ALA A 240 9.76 -4.71 11.06
C ALA A 240 9.92 -5.08 12.55
N HIS A 241 8.80 -5.18 13.25
CA HIS A 241 8.73 -5.74 14.61
C HIS A 241 8.60 -7.26 14.55
N GLU A 242 7.98 -7.77 13.49
CA GLU A 242 7.71 -9.19 13.25
C GLU A 242 7.84 -9.52 11.77
N GLN A 243 7.91 -10.81 11.48
CA GLN A 243 8.06 -11.32 10.14
C GLN A 243 7.10 -12.50 9.89
N VAL A 244 6.45 -12.46 8.74
CA VAL A 244 5.77 -13.59 8.11
C VAL A 244 6.66 -14.07 6.97
N GLU A 245 7.18 -15.28 7.04
CA GLU A 245 8.23 -15.76 6.11
C GLU A 245 7.83 -15.68 4.63
N ARG A 246 6.54 -15.82 4.33
CA ARG A 246 5.99 -15.79 2.97
C ARG A 246 4.48 -15.51 3.00
N PRO A 247 3.90 -14.93 1.94
CA PRO A 247 2.52 -14.48 1.92
C PRO A 247 1.48 -15.62 2.13
N GLU A 248 1.81 -16.88 1.80
CA GLU A 248 0.93 -18.03 2.07
C GLU A 248 0.66 -18.25 3.56
N LEU A 249 1.56 -17.80 4.43
CA LEU A 249 1.43 -17.91 5.88
C LEU A 249 0.67 -16.76 6.53
N LEU A 250 0.32 -15.71 5.77
CA LEU A 250 -0.39 -14.56 6.30
C LEU A 250 -1.74 -14.95 6.93
N GLY A 251 -2.49 -15.84 6.29
CA GLY A 251 -3.76 -16.32 6.84
C GLY A 251 -3.61 -16.98 8.21
N ALA A 252 -2.58 -17.81 8.40
CA ALA A 252 -2.29 -18.45 9.68
C ALA A 252 -1.90 -17.41 10.76
N TYR A 253 -1.08 -16.43 10.40
CA TYR A 253 -0.72 -15.32 11.29
C TYR A 253 -1.95 -14.53 11.75
N LEU A 254 -2.84 -14.19 10.82
CA LEU A 254 -4.08 -13.44 11.12
C LEU A 254 -5.06 -14.26 11.97
N HIS A 255 -5.12 -15.58 11.79
CA HIS A 255 -5.90 -16.46 12.68
C HIS A 255 -5.34 -16.47 14.10
N ALA A 256 -4.02 -16.59 14.26
CA ALA A 256 -3.39 -16.51 15.58
C ALA A 256 -3.66 -15.16 16.28
N LEU A 257 -3.59 -14.05 15.52
CA LEU A 257 -3.96 -12.72 16.03
C LEU A 257 -5.43 -12.68 16.49
N ALA A 258 -6.34 -13.29 15.75
CA ALA A 258 -7.75 -13.35 16.14
C ALA A 258 -7.95 -14.19 17.43
N ASP A 259 -7.22 -15.31 17.58
CA ASP A 259 -7.23 -16.14 18.81
C ASP A 259 -6.79 -15.33 20.03
N GLU A 260 -5.72 -14.54 19.91
CA GLU A 260 -5.23 -13.65 20.97
C GLU A 260 -6.29 -12.62 21.38
N LEU A 261 -6.93 -11.98 20.40
CA LEU A 261 -7.94 -10.94 20.65
C LEU A 261 -9.21 -11.50 21.31
N GLU A 262 -9.64 -12.69 20.93
CA GLU A 262 -10.77 -13.40 21.54
C GLU A 262 -10.46 -13.79 23.01
N ALA A 263 -9.26 -14.32 23.27
CA ALA A 263 -8.82 -14.66 24.63
C ALA A 263 -8.78 -13.42 25.54
N ASP A 264 -8.24 -12.29 25.04
CA ASP A 264 -8.20 -11.02 25.78
C ASP A 264 -9.62 -10.47 26.05
N GLY A 265 -10.53 -10.60 25.10
CA GLY A 265 -11.94 -10.21 25.25
C GLY A 265 -12.63 -11.01 26.34
N ALA A 266 -12.43 -12.31 26.39
CA ALA A 266 -13.00 -13.20 27.42
C ALA A 266 -12.49 -12.85 28.84
N VAL A 267 -11.17 -12.56 28.99
CA VAL A 267 -10.57 -12.16 30.27
C VAL A 267 -11.14 -10.81 30.76
N ARG A 268 -11.34 -9.84 29.88
CA ARG A 268 -11.93 -8.54 30.22
C ARG A 268 -13.38 -8.67 30.65
N GLY A 269 -14.18 -9.46 29.93
CA GLY A 269 -15.58 -9.73 30.26
C GLY A 269 -15.74 -10.39 31.65
N ALA A 270 -14.88 -11.37 31.97
CA ALA A 270 -14.87 -12.03 33.29
C ALA A 270 -14.54 -11.07 34.44
N ARG A 271 -13.56 -10.16 34.23
CA ARG A 271 -13.19 -9.15 35.25
C ARG A 271 -14.27 -8.12 35.50
N GLN A 272 -15.02 -7.70 34.47
CA GLN A 272 -16.14 -6.76 34.64
C GLN A 272 -17.32 -7.38 35.38
N GLN A 273 -17.60 -8.67 35.16
CA GLN A 273 -18.65 -9.39 35.90
C GLN A 273 -18.29 -9.58 37.39
N THR A 274 -17.02 -9.83 37.72
CA THR A 274 -16.57 -9.94 39.10
C THR A 274 -16.60 -8.59 39.84
N ALA A 275 -16.28 -7.48 39.16
CA ALA A 275 -16.32 -6.15 39.76
C ALA A 275 -17.77 -5.67 40.03
N SER A 276 -18.72 -5.98 39.16
CA SER A 276 -20.14 -5.64 39.35
C SER A 276 -20.90 -6.53 40.34
N GLY A 277 -20.33 -7.66 40.73
CA GLY A 277 -20.92 -8.60 41.70
C GLY A 277 -20.52 -8.34 43.15
N GLN A 278 -19.58 -7.41 43.41
CA GLN A 278 -19.12 -7.07 44.78
C GLN A 278 -19.86 -5.88 45.42
N ASP A 279 -20.74 -5.19 44.65
CA ASP A 279 -21.52 -4.03 45.15
C ASP A 279 -22.99 -4.39 45.49
N LYS A 280 -23.27 -5.64 45.86
CA LYS A 280 -24.60 -6.05 46.31
C LYS A 280 -24.56 -6.66 47.72
#